data_fec59b81965d78ce0062a1654c645c54
#
_entry.id   fec59b81965d78ce0062a1654c645c54
#
_cell.length_a   1.000
_cell.length_b   1.000
_cell.length_c   1.000
_cell.angle_alpha   90.00
_cell.angle_beta   90.00
_cell.angle_gamma   90.00
#
_symmetry.space_group_name_H-M   'P 1'
#
loop_
_entity.id
_entity.type
_entity.pdbx_description
1 polymer ?
#
loop_
_entity_poly.entity_id
_entity_poly.type
_entity_poly.pdbx_seq_one_letter_code
_entity_poly.pdbx_strand_id
1 'polypeptide(L)'
;MSSIKKLGTSSLAVLLVAETALACAGEGELEPEREGVPDASAEVADAGDAGDGADAADAADADPCSASGLCIVPVPIDTRVNVTSVSGSGAKDVWAVGTARTTLHYDGAVWEKADTIPYDAAPFTMRAVWVGGPNDVWVADGPTIHHSTGWKGPSATVWESSVLAGTYTAPTAISGNDGRVIIGRQISNQFDDYEAAIVTCSGWDAGGLLEPTYLENRHFRTNGTDGLWSIAMTGPNEAWGTSFPTTNGPGARVVRAHLASPGDGGEPDAGPSWQVEEYDSRTERNLYGVWGDEQAVWLVGEGGVIRRMTPANLPSGVFENVPSPVIADLRGIFGFGADDVWAVGDDATVLHWDGKVWSRLASPFDSAADKPRLFSVWGSAPNDVWIGGNGVILHFEGKAP
;
A
#
# COMPACT_ATOMS: atom_id res chain seq x y z
N MET A 1 -16.92 57.06 35.34
CA MET A 1 -18.30 56.80 35.01
C MET A 1 -18.34 55.54 34.20
N SER A 2 -18.34 54.45 34.84
CA SER A 2 -19.41 53.62 35.38
C SER A 2 -20.43 53.22 34.30
N SER A 3 -20.34 51.96 33.86
CA SER A 3 -21.49 51.09 33.71
C SER A 3 -21.06 49.62 33.54
N ILE A 4 -21.29 48.91 34.58
CA ILE A 4 -21.30 47.45 34.70
C ILE A 4 -22.63 46.98 34.12
N LYS A 5 -22.64 45.97 33.23
CA LYS A 5 -23.84 45.19 32.89
C LYS A 5 -23.59 43.70 33.06
N LYS A 6 -24.37 43.20 33.94
CA LYS A 6 -24.74 41.92 34.52
C LYS A 6 -24.53 40.69 33.66
N LEU A 7 -23.99 39.66 34.34
CA LEU A 7 -24.09 38.24 34.01
C LEU A 7 -25.54 37.76 33.91
N GLY A 8 -25.82 36.97 32.90
CA GLY A 8 -26.99 36.13 32.77
C GLY A 8 -26.59 34.67 32.91
N THR A 9 -26.97 34.07 34.02
CA THR A 9 -26.93 32.64 34.24
C THR A 9 -28.03 31.96 33.45
N SER A 10 -27.67 31.02 32.57
CA SER A 10 -28.64 30.12 31.95
C SER A 10 -28.31 28.69 32.36
N SER A 11 -29.30 28.08 32.95
CA SER A 11 -29.32 26.75 33.54
C SER A 11 -29.10 25.64 32.55
N LEU A 12 -28.28 24.70 32.94
CA LEU A 12 -28.10 23.40 32.30
C LEU A 12 -29.34 22.54 32.58
N ALA A 13 -30.10 22.20 31.55
CA ALA A 13 -31.12 21.15 31.62
C ALA A 13 -30.51 19.83 31.13
N VAL A 14 -30.29 18.93 32.07
CA VAL A 14 -29.90 17.54 31.80
C VAL A 14 -31.18 16.79 31.45
N LEU A 15 -31.28 16.30 30.20
CA LEU A 15 -32.34 15.41 29.77
C LEU A 15 -31.85 13.96 29.93
N LEU A 16 -32.37 13.29 30.96
CA LEU A 16 -32.27 11.84 31.11
C LEU A 16 -33.25 11.20 30.13
N VAL A 17 -32.74 10.43 29.16
CA VAL A 17 -33.57 9.51 28.37
C VAL A 17 -33.42 8.13 28.97
N ALA A 18 -34.52 7.63 29.51
CA ALA A 18 -34.66 6.30 30.06
C ALA A 18 -34.76 5.28 28.91
N GLU A 19 -33.89 4.28 28.93
CA GLU A 19 -34.02 3.09 28.10
C GLU A 19 -35.18 2.21 28.62
N THR A 20 -36.17 1.99 27.79
CA THR A 20 -37.16 0.93 27.98
C THR A 20 -36.78 -0.27 27.13
N ALA A 21 -36.27 -1.30 27.78
CA ALA A 21 -36.14 -2.63 27.21
C ALA A 21 -37.53 -3.26 27.04
N LEU A 22 -37.89 -3.61 25.84
CA LEU A 22 -39.08 -4.42 25.55
C LEU A 22 -38.67 -5.86 25.32
N ALA A 23 -38.89 -6.71 26.31
CA ALA A 23 -38.77 -8.15 26.20
C ALA A 23 -40.03 -8.70 25.52
N CYS A 24 -39.87 -9.38 24.38
CA CYS A 24 -40.89 -10.26 23.83
C CYS A 24 -40.51 -11.70 24.16
N ALA A 25 -41.21 -12.26 25.15
CA ALA A 25 -41.30 -13.69 25.32
C ALA A 25 -42.41 -14.20 24.40
N GLY A 26 -42.14 -15.24 23.64
CA GLY A 26 -43.09 -15.98 22.86
C GLY A 26 -42.73 -17.46 22.90
N GLU A 27 -43.37 -18.20 23.77
CA GLU A 27 -43.36 -19.65 23.83
C GLU A 27 -44.11 -20.20 22.62
N GLY A 28 -43.64 -21.31 22.07
CA GLY A 28 -44.28 -22.05 21.01
C GLY A 28 -43.49 -23.30 20.64
N GLU A 29 -43.58 -24.32 21.47
CA GLU A 29 -43.22 -25.70 21.14
C GLU A 29 -44.04 -26.18 19.93
N LEU A 30 -43.39 -26.86 19.00
CA LEU A 30 -43.89 -28.03 18.26
C LEU A 30 -42.70 -28.69 17.54
N GLU A 31 -42.23 -29.77 18.10
CA GLU A 31 -41.38 -30.73 17.40
C GLU A 31 -42.26 -31.60 16.47
N PRO A 32 -41.83 -31.94 15.26
CA PRO A 32 -42.30 -33.12 14.55
C PRO A 32 -41.34 -34.29 14.74
N GLU A 33 -41.90 -35.39 15.20
CA GLU A 33 -41.30 -36.71 15.29
C GLU A 33 -40.60 -37.11 13.98
N ARG A 34 -39.35 -37.55 14.07
CA ARG A 34 -38.67 -38.26 12.99
C ARG A 34 -38.90 -39.77 13.16
N GLU A 35 -39.63 -40.35 12.23
CA GLU A 35 -39.74 -41.78 12.02
C GLU A 35 -38.34 -42.41 11.79
N GLY A 36 -38.19 -43.62 12.37
CA GLY A 36 -36.97 -44.39 12.37
C GLY A 36 -36.61 -44.92 10.99
N VAL A 37 -35.31 -44.82 10.67
CA VAL A 37 -34.67 -45.51 9.54
C VAL A 37 -34.04 -46.80 10.10
N PRO A 38 -34.28 -47.97 9.48
CA PRO A 38 -33.79 -49.25 9.98
C PRO A 38 -32.27 -49.38 9.78
N ASP A 39 -31.67 -49.94 10.81
CA ASP A 39 -30.31 -50.41 10.86
C ASP A 39 -30.07 -51.51 9.81
N ALA A 40 -29.18 -51.27 8.87
CA ALA A 40 -28.67 -52.26 7.93
C ALA A 40 -27.20 -52.48 8.20
N SER A 41 -26.90 -53.30 9.19
CA SER A 41 -25.60 -53.94 9.33
C SER A 41 -25.38 -54.93 8.17
N ALA A 42 -24.60 -54.55 7.17
CA ALA A 42 -24.06 -55.44 6.17
C ALA A 42 -22.59 -55.67 6.47
N GLU A 43 -22.29 -56.93 6.75
CA GLU A 43 -20.93 -57.47 6.82
C GLU A 43 -20.18 -57.17 5.50
N VAL A 44 -19.04 -56.51 5.59
CA VAL A 44 -18.11 -56.36 4.47
C VAL A 44 -17.09 -57.48 4.58
N ALA A 45 -17.17 -58.38 3.61
CA ALA A 45 -16.14 -59.42 3.40
C ALA A 45 -14.79 -58.81 3.09
N ASP A 46 -13.81 -59.36 3.73
CA ASP A 46 -12.40 -59.23 3.50
C ASP A 46 -12.07 -59.50 2.02
N ALA A 47 -11.52 -58.51 1.30
CA ALA A 47 -10.95 -58.67 -0.01
C ALA A 47 -9.59 -57.95 0.00
N GLY A 48 -8.60 -58.79 -0.10
CA GLY A 48 -7.17 -58.61 -0.01
C GLY A 48 -6.56 -57.37 -0.65
N ASP A 49 -5.54 -56.98 0.04
CA ASP A 49 -4.28 -56.39 -0.37
C ASP A 49 -4.07 -56.20 -1.87
N ALA A 50 -4.10 -54.98 -2.33
CA ALA A 50 -3.37 -54.49 -3.47
C ALA A 50 -2.83 -53.13 -3.09
N GLY A 51 -1.55 -53.12 -2.73
CA GLY A 51 -0.79 -51.90 -2.49
C GLY A 51 -0.82 -51.01 -3.73
N ASP A 52 -1.18 -49.77 -3.51
CA ASP A 52 -0.68 -48.66 -4.28
C ASP A 52 -0.43 -47.54 -3.27
N GLY A 53 0.79 -47.57 -2.77
CA GLY A 53 1.38 -46.42 -2.13
C GLY A 53 1.54 -45.36 -3.20
N ALA A 54 0.52 -44.53 -3.37
CA ALA A 54 0.71 -43.23 -4.02
C ALA A 54 1.59 -42.41 -3.08
N ASP A 55 2.84 -42.33 -3.48
CA ASP A 55 3.91 -41.65 -2.81
C ASP A 55 3.49 -40.19 -2.47
N ALA A 56 3.45 -39.93 -1.20
CA ALA A 56 3.47 -38.54 -0.65
C ALA A 56 4.86 -37.89 -0.85
N ALA A 57 5.61 -38.32 -1.86
CA ALA A 57 6.97 -37.88 -2.17
C ALA A 57 7.07 -36.89 -3.34
N ASP A 58 5.99 -36.61 -4.07
CA ASP A 58 6.04 -35.73 -5.26
C ASP A 58 5.72 -34.25 -5.01
N ALA A 59 5.58 -33.81 -3.76
CA ALA A 59 5.40 -32.39 -3.46
C ALA A 59 6.71 -31.65 -3.11
N ALA A 60 7.85 -32.33 -3.15
CA ALA A 60 9.12 -31.79 -2.63
C ALA A 60 10.10 -31.28 -3.71
N ASP A 61 9.76 -31.36 -5.01
CA ASP A 61 10.69 -31.01 -6.10
C ASP A 61 10.10 -30.03 -7.14
N ALA A 62 9.12 -29.23 -6.78
CA ALA A 62 8.74 -28.10 -7.63
C ALA A 62 9.88 -27.07 -7.57
N ASP A 63 10.48 -26.76 -8.71
CA ASP A 63 11.47 -25.70 -8.83
C ASP A 63 10.86 -24.41 -8.26
N PRO A 64 11.44 -23.83 -7.19
CA PRO A 64 10.92 -22.59 -6.61
C PRO A 64 10.96 -21.41 -7.59
N CYS A 65 11.62 -21.62 -8.76
CA CYS A 65 11.82 -20.59 -9.77
C CYS A 65 10.98 -20.86 -11.02
N SER A 66 10.46 -19.81 -11.60
CA SER A 66 9.83 -19.83 -12.91
C SER A 66 10.85 -19.85 -14.05
N ALA A 67 10.39 -20.17 -15.27
CA ALA A 67 11.21 -20.07 -16.48
C ALA A 67 11.73 -18.65 -16.77
N SER A 68 11.11 -17.63 -16.20
CA SER A 68 11.55 -16.23 -16.28
C SER A 68 12.56 -15.83 -15.20
N GLY A 69 12.98 -16.74 -14.31
CA GLY A 69 13.91 -16.43 -13.22
C GLY A 69 13.28 -15.75 -12.00
N LEU A 70 11.96 -15.75 -11.88
CA LEU A 70 11.26 -15.37 -10.66
C LEU A 70 11.24 -16.54 -9.70
N CYS A 71 11.80 -16.38 -8.51
CA CYS A 71 11.90 -17.44 -7.50
C CYS A 71 11.11 -17.09 -6.24
N ILE A 72 10.45 -18.09 -5.65
CA ILE A 72 9.86 -17.97 -4.31
C ILE A 72 11.00 -17.99 -3.30
N VAL A 73 11.05 -16.98 -2.43
CA VAL A 73 12.09 -16.85 -1.41
C VAL A 73 11.57 -17.33 -0.06
N PRO A 74 12.31 -18.19 0.66
CA PRO A 74 11.97 -18.54 2.04
C PRO A 74 12.00 -17.30 2.95
N VAL A 75 10.89 -17.06 3.63
CA VAL A 75 10.74 -15.93 4.56
C VAL A 75 10.11 -16.41 5.87
N PRO A 76 10.49 -15.85 7.04
CA PRO A 76 10.00 -16.28 8.34
C PRO A 76 8.60 -15.70 8.65
N ILE A 77 7.62 -15.91 7.76
CA ILE A 77 6.24 -15.44 7.92
C ILE A 77 5.23 -16.58 7.75
N ASP A 78 4.05 -16.40 8.33
CA ASP A 78 2.89 -17.25 8.08
C ASP A 78 2.30 -16.90 6.69
N THR A 79 1.80 -17.90 5.96
CA THR A 79 1.18 -17.72 4.63
C THR A 79 -0.05 -16.78 4.63
N ARG A 80 -0.61 -16.50 5.81
CA ARG A 80 -1.70 -15.54 5.98
C ARG A 80 -1.24 -14.09 6.08
N VAL A 81 0.08 -13.86 6.19
CA VAL A 81 0.65 -12.50 6.23
C VAL A 81 0.70 -11.93 4.82
N ASN A 82 0.13 -10.76 4.63
CA ASN A 82 0.29 -10.01 3.39
C ASN A 82 1.52 -9.11 3.51
N VAL A 83 2.48 -9.26 2.63
CA VAL A 83 3.60 -8.33 2.46
C VAL A 83 3.11 -7.17 1.59
N THR A 84 2.81 -6.05 2.22
CA THR A 84 2.14 -4.89 1.60
C THR A 84 3.09 -3.95 0.89
N SER A 85 4.35 -3.87 1.35
CA SER A 85 5.35 -2.98 0.78
C SER A 85 6.76 -3.55 0.93
N VAL A 86 7.59 -3.34 -0.10
CA VAL A 86 9.01 -3.70 -0.16
C VAL A 86 9.78 -2.48 -0.62
N SER A 87 10.93 -2.20 0.00
CA SER A 87 11.86 -1.12 -0.36
C SER A 87 13.25 -1.44 0.17
N GLY A 88 14.29 -0.79 -0.35
CA GLY A 88 15.65 -1.02 0.14
C GLY A 88 16.63 0.07 -0.27
N SER A 89 17.84 0.02 0.26
CA SER A 89 18.95 0.90 -0.13
C SER A 89 19.96 0.19 -1.03
N GLY A 90 19.81 -1.10 -1.25
CA GLY A 90 20.71 -1.91 -2.09
C GLY A 90 20.43 -3.41 -1.97
N ALA A 91 21.15 -4.23 -2.73
CA ALA A 91 20.96 -5.68 -2.82
C ALA A 91 21.12 -6.44 -1.49
N LYS A 92 21.67 -5.82 -0.45
CA LYS A 92 21.89 -6.41 0.88
C LYS A 92 21.19 -5.66 2.01
N ASP A 93 20.30 -4.77 1.66
CA ASP A 93 19.54 -3.99 2.61
C ASP A 93 18.14 -3.76 2.02
N VAL A 94 17.30 -4.82 2.14
CA VAL A 94 15.93 -4.81 1.66
C VAL A 94 14.97 -5.01 2.83
N TRP A 95 13.96 -4.18 2.90
CA TRP A 95 12.94 -4.19 3.93
C TRP A 95 11.58 -4.56 3.36
N ALA A 96 10.82 -5.31 4.12
CA ALA A 96 9.45 -5.62 3.78
C ALA A 96 8.55 -5.47 5.01
N VAL A 97 7.36 -4.91 4.80
CA VAL A 97 6.36 -4.73 5.86
C VAL A 97 5.01 -5.29 5.45
N GLY A 98 4.14 -5.56 6.42
CA GLY A 98 2.86 -6.17 6.09
C GLY A 98 1.83 -6.20 7.21
N THR A 99 0.84 -7.08 7.05
CA THR A 99 -0.21 -7.32 8.04
C THR A 99 0.38 -7.89 9.32
N ALA A 100 -0.39 -7.79 10.43
CA ALA A 100 0.03 -8.20 11.76
C ALA A 100 1.36 -7.56 12.20
N ARG A 101 1.63 -6.32 11.75
CA ARG A 101 2.85 -5.55 12.05
C ARG A 101 4.14 -6.31 11.70
N THR A 102 4.08 -7.10 10.64
CA THR A 102 5.25 -7.82 10.14
C THR A 102 6.26 -6.83 9.57
N THR A 103 7.49 -6.93 10.08
CA THR A 103 8.66 -6.19 9.58
C THR A 103 9.77 -7.19 9.33
N LEU A 104 10.29 -7.22 8.11
CA LEU A 104 11.35 -8.12 7.67
C LEU A 104 12.51 -7.29 7.13
N HIS A 105 13.71 -7.83 7.30
CA HIS A 105 14.93 -7.29 6.71
C HIS A 105 15.74 -8.40 6.06
N TYR A 106 16.28 -8.14 4.87
CA TYR A 106 17.20 -8.98 4.13
C TYR A 106 18.60 -8.37 4.15
N ASP A 107 19.57 -9.12 4.64
CA ASP A 107 20.95 -8.70 4.83
C ASP A 107 21.90 -9.05 3.66
N GLY A 108 21.33 -9.57 2.57
CA GLY A 108 22.06 -10.11 1.44
C GLY A 108 22.25 -11.61 1.46
N ALA A 109 21.75 -12.30 2.49
CA ALA A 109 21.83 -13.76 2.63
C ALA A 109 20.50 -14.37 3.11
N VAL A 110 19.87 -13.77 4.15
CA VAL A 110 18.66 -14.30 4.75
C VAL A 110 17.69 -13.19 5.09
N TRP A 111 16.40 -13.52 5.09
CA TRP A 111 15.37 -12.66 5.65
C TRP A 111 15.23 -12.93 7.15
N GLU A 112 15.32 -11.90 7.94
CA GLU A 112 15.07 -11.93 9.38
C GLU A 112 13.83 -11.10 9.73
N LYS A 113 13.05 -11.59 10.69
CA LYS A 113 11.93 -10.83 11.23
C LYS A 113 12.44 -9.91 12.33
N ALA A 114 12.20 -8.61 12.19
CA ALA A 114 12.44 -7.66 13.26
C ALA A 114 11.42 -7.86 14.39
N ASP A 115 11.81 -7.57 15.61
CA ASP A 115 10.88 -7.44 16.71
C ASP A 115 9.85 -6.35 16.39
N THR A 116 8.67 -6.53 16.94
CA THR A 116 7.55 -5.62 16.66
C THR A 116 7.93 -4.19 17.04
N ILE A 117 7.68 -3.25 16.15
CA ILE A 117 7.78 -1.81 16.43
C ILE A 117 6.91 -1.51 17.66
N PRO A 118 7.45 -0.91 18.75
CA PRO A 118 6.70 -0.64 19.97
C PRO A 118 5.50 0.25 19.71
N TYR A 119 4.31 -0.21 20.02
CA TYR A 119 3.08 0.57 19.97
C TYR A 119 1.99 -0.06 20.82
N ASP A 120 1.33 0.75 21.63
CA ASP A 120 0.37 0.28 22.66
C ASP A 120 -1.05 -0.03 22.10
N ALA A 121 -1.28 0.13 20.81
CA ALA A 121 -2.57 -0.07 20.19
C ALA A 121 -2.70 -1.42 19.46
N ALA A 122 -3.90 -1.69 18.92
CA ALA A 122 -4.23 -2.90 18.17
C ALA A 122 -3.26 -3.14 16.98
N PRO A 123 -3.06 -4.40 16.56
CA PRO A 123 -2.19 -4.73 15.44
C PRO A 123 -2.75 -4.15 14.13
N PHE A 124 -2.22 -3.02 13.71
CA PHE A 124 -2.53 -2.43 12.41
C PHE A 124 -1.77 -3.13 11.29
N THR A 125 -2.18 -2.88 10.06
CA THR A 125 -1.44 -3.23 8.86
C THR A 125 -0.44 -2.15 8.58
N MET A 126 0.85 -2.48 8.55
CA MET A 126 1.86 -1.58 7.99
C MET A 126 1.63 -1.48 6.48
N ARG A 127 1.47 -0.26 5.98
CA ARG A 127 1.02 -0.04 4.60
C ARG A 127 2.15 0.28 3.66
N ALA A 128 3.18 0.95 4.13
CA ALA A 128 4.31 1.37 3.32
C ALA A 128 5.62 1.31 4.10
N VAL A 129 6.68 0.93 3.40
CA VAL A 129 8.07 1.12 3.79
C VAL A 129 8.79 1.88 2.69
N TRP A 130 9.59 2.86 3.08
CA TRP A 130 10.50 3.57 2.20
C TRP A 130 11.89 3.64 2.85
N VAL A 131 12.93 3.40 2.05
CA VAL A 131 14.32 3.39 2.50
C VAL A 131 15.09 4.43 1.71
N GLY A 132 15.46 5.53 2.38
CA GLY A 132 16.26 6.60 1.79
C GLY A 132 17.75 6.29 1.79
N GLY A 133 18.18 5.32 2.60
CA GLY A 133 19.55 4.86 2.71
C GLY A 133 19.71 3.84 3.83
N PRO A 134 20.91 3.27 4.03
CA PRO A 134 21.17 2.23 5.03
C PRO A 134 20.85 2.64 6.48
N ASN A 135 20.74 3.94 6.73
CA ASN A 135 20.44 4.52 8.04
C ASN A 135 19.17 5.40 8.01
N ASP A 136 18.31 5.21 7.04
CA ASP A 136 17.11 6.04 6.84
C ASP A 136 15.95 5.19 6.36
N VAL A 137 15.22 4.58 7.31
CA VAL A 137 14.12 3.65 7.05
C VAL A 137 12.82 4.20 7.65
N TRP A 138 11.79 4.30 6.84
CA TRP A 138 10.49 4.86 7.17
C TRP A 138 9.38 3.84 7.01
N VAL A 139 8.48 3.75 7.97
CA VAL A 139 7.34 2.83 7.94
C VAL A 139 6.05 3.55 8.31
N ALA A 140 4.99 3.29 7.55
CA ALA A 140 3.64 3.76 7.84
C ALA A 140 2.81 2.68 8.53
N ASP A 141 2.27 2.99 9.72
CA ASP A 141 1.48 2.08 10.54
C ASP A 141 0.31 2.81 11.23
N GLY A 142 -0.92 2.51 10.81
CA GLY A 142 -2.09 3.23 11.32
C GLY A 142 -1.95 4.76 11.13
N PRO A 143 -2.07 5.58 12.19
CA PRO A 143 -1.89 7.03 12.09
C PRO A 143 -0.42 7.47 12.25
N THR A 144 0.51 6.54 12.37
CA THR A 144 1.88 6.78 12.82
C THR A 144 2.88 6.56 11.70
N ILE A 145 3.89 7.39 11.66
CA ILE A 145 5.14 7.17 10.91
C ILE A 145 6.20 6.75 11.91
N HIS A 146 6.91 5.68 11.59
CA HIS A 146 8.08 5.20 12.32
C HIS A 146 9.33 5.43 11.49
N HIS A 147 10.40 5.78 12.15
CA HIS A 147 11.72 5.97 11.55
C HIS A 147 12.78 5.17 12.29
N SER A 148 13.72 4.59 11.55
CA SER A 148 14.88 3.88 12.09
C SER A 148 16.16 4.29 11.39
N THR A 149 17.26 4.30 12.14
CA THR A 149 18.62 4.46 11.62
C THR A 149 19.22 3.16 11.07
N GLY A 150 18.35 2.28 10.54
CA GLY A 150 18.72 1.07 9.83
C GLY A 150 18.83 -0.18 10.70
N TRP A 151 19.14 -1.28 10.05
CA TRP A 151 19.18 -2.60 10.68
C TRP A 151 20.34 -2.75 11.65
N LYS A 152 20.04 -3.27 12.84
CA LYS A 152 21.02 -3.60 13.89
C LYS A 152 20.82 -5.02 14.45
N GLY A 153 19.95 -5.77 13.82
CA GLY A 153 19.50 -7.11 14.26
C GLY A 153 18.04 -7.11 14.73
N PRO A 154 17.43 -8.30 14.87
CA PRO A 154 16.00 -8.45 15.15
C PRO A 154 15.51 -7.63 16.36
N SER A 155 16.25 -7.68 17.48
CA SER A 155 15.87 -7.03 18.74
C SER A 155 16.64 -5.74 19.03
N ALA A 156 17.59 -5.37 18.17
CA ALA A 156 18.46 -4.20 18.39
C ALA A 156 18.12 -3.01 17.52
N THR A 157 17.27 -3.21 16.52
CA THR A 157 16.79 -2.12 15.66
C THR A 157 15.83 -1.23 16.43
N VAL A 158 16.17 0.04 16.55
CA VAL A 158 15.39 1.04 17.30
C VAL A 158 14.52 1.83 16.35
N TRP A 159 13.30 2.06 16.77
CA TRP A 159 12.31 2.84 16.04
C TRP A 159 11.87 4.05 16.86
N GLU A 160 11.88 5.21 16.24
CA GLU A 160 11.25 6.42 16.71
C GLU A 160 9.89 6.57 16.03
N SER A 161 8.95 7.27 16.68
CA SER A 161 7.56 7.32 16.19
C SER A 161 7.01 8.73 16.27
N SER A 162 6.29 9.14 15.23
CA SER A 162 5.55 10.40 15.20
C SER A 162 4.15 10.17 14.67
N VAL A 163 3.16 10.69 15.39
CA VAL A 163 1.76 10.64 14.97
C VAL A 163 1.49 11.85 14.07
N LEU A 164 0.97 11.59 12.88
CA LEU A 164 0.58 12.67 11.97
C LEU A 164 -0.62 13.43 12.54
N ALA A 165 -0.57 14.75 12.45
CA ALA A 165 -1.69 15.60 12.86
C ALA A 165 -2.93 15.33 12.00
N GLY A 166 -4.09 15.37 12.64
CA GLY A 166 -5.40 15.14 12.03
C GLY A 166 -6.17 14.00 12.70
N THR A 167 -7.50 14.06 12.59
CA THR A 167 -8.41 13.06 13.17
C THR A 167 -8.73 12.02 12.09
N TYR A 168 -8.56 10.71 12.39
CA TYR A 168 -8.90 9.61 11.46
C TYR A 168 -8.10 9.56 10.15
N THR A 169 -6.85 10.00 10.16
CA THR A 169 -5.96 9.88 9.01
C THR A 169 -5.02 8.69 9.15
N ALA A 170 -4.75 8.00 8.04
CA ALA A 170 -3.77 6.92 7.99
C ALA A 170 -2.81 7.14 6.82
N PRO A 171 -1.49 7.20 7.05
CA PRO A 171 -0.54 7.17 5.95
C PRO A 171 -0.66 5.87 5.16
N THR A 172 -0.68 5.99 3.85
CA THR A 172 -0.89 4.89 2.91
C THR A 172 0.33 4.63 2.05
N ALA A 173 1.14 5.65 1.80
CA ALA A 173 2.32 5.59 0.96
C ALA A 173 3.38 6.58 1.46
N ILE A 174 4.64 6.22 1.25
CA ILE A 174 5.81 7.06 1.55
C ILE A 174 6.73 7.00 0.35
N SER A 175 7.28 8.14 -0.03
CA SER A 175 8.32 8.25 -1.05
C SER A 175 9.27 9.37 -0.67
N GLY A 176 10.52 9.31 -1.13
CA GLY A 176 11.49 10.36 -0.86
C GLY A 176 12.52 10.52 -1.96
N ASN A 177 13.15 11.68 -1.99
CA ASN A 177 14.22 12.03 -2.91
C ASN A 177 15.06 13.17 -2.31
N ASP A 178 16.39 13.03 -2.34
CA ASP A 178 17.36 14.04 -1.91
C ASP A 178 17.09 14.70 -0.54
N GLY A 179 16.79 13.87 0.47
CA GLY A 179 16.54 14.34 1.84
C GLY A 179 15.15 14.94 2.05
N ARG A 180 14.27 14.86 1.07
CA ARG A 180 12.85 15.21 1.20
C ARG A 180 12.00 13.94 1.22
N VAL A 181 11.04 13.88 2.12
CA VAL A 181 10.06 12.79 2.22
C VAL A 181 8.67 13.34 1.98
N ILE A 182 7.88 12.58 1.23
CA ILE A 182 6.49 12.85 0.98
C ILE A 182 5.63 11.67 1.41
N ILE A 183 4.52 11.95 2.06
CA ILE A 183 3.62 10.96 2.66
C ILE A 183 2.22 11.18 2.10
N GLY A 184 1.68 10.16 1.45
CA GLY A 184 0.28 10.08 1.06
C GLY A 184 -0.56 9.56 2.22
N ARG A 185 -1.77 10.12 2.42
CA ARG A 185 -2.67 9.73 3.50
C ARG A 185 -4.05 9.42 2.99
N GLN A 186 -4.72 8.47 3.65
CA GLN A 186 -6.16 8.32 3.61
C GLN A 186 -6.78 9.26 4.65
N ILE A 187 -7.79 9.98 4.24
CA ILE A 187 -8.57 10.86 5.12
C ILE A 187 -9.94 10.21 5.32
N SER A 188 -10.34 9.98 6.56
CA SER A 188 -11.67 9.49 6.90
C SER A 188 -12.33 10.51 7.81
N ASN A 189 -12.89 11.56 7.24
CA ASN A 189 -13.57 12.58 8.03
C ASN A 189 -14.90 13.00 7.39
N GLN A 190 -15.96 12.90 8.20
CA GLN A 190 -17.29 13.41 7.86
C GLN A 190 -17.53 14.85 8.33
N PHE A 191 -16.59 15.45 9.09
CA PHE A 191 -16.87 16.64 9.89
C PHE A 191 -15.89 17.80 9.76
N ASP A 192 -14.66 17.60 9.25
CA ASP A 192 -13.68 18.68 9.12
C ASP A 192 -13.24 18.91 7.67
N ASP A 193 -13.45 20.11 7.20
CA ASP A 193 -13.34 20.51 5.79
C ASP A 193 -11.92 20.60 5.23
N TYR A 194 -10.84 20.33 6.02
CA TYR A 194 -9.49 20.76 5.63
C TYR A 194 -8.35 19.82 6.05
N GLU A 195 -8.50 18.50 5.93
CA GLU A 195 -7.35 17.63 6.16
C GLU A 195 -6.52 17.45 4.89
N ALA A 196 -5.19 17.60 5.01
CA ALA A 196 -4.28 17.44 3.91
C ALA A 196 -4.03 15.96 3.60
N ALA A 197 -4.27 15.55 2.34
CA ALA A 197 -3.98 14.20 1.88
C ALA A 197 -2.47 13.95 1.65
N ILE A 198 -1.67 15.01 1.64
CA ILE A 198 -0.23 14.98 1.39
C ILE A 198 0.50 15.71 2.52
N VAL A 199 1.53 15.08 3.06
CA VAL A 199 2.48 15.71 3.99
C VAL A 199 3.88 15.61 3.38
N THR A 200 4.62 16.70 3.38
CA THR A 200 6.05 16.70 3.01
C THR A 200 6.87 17.15 4.19
N CYS A 201 8.08 16.60 4.34
CA CYS A 201 9.03 16.99 5.37
C CYS A 201 10.47 16.92 4.84
N SER A 202 11.39 17.58 5.54
CA SER A 202 12.80 17.61 5.18
C SER A 202 13.65 16.52 5.87
N GLY A 203 13.00 15.53 6.50
CA GLY A 203 13.66 14.42 7.17
C GLY A 203 13.09 14.12 8.55
N TRP A 204 13.92 13.52 9.39
CA TRP A 204 13.62 13.13 10.76
C TRP A 204 14.66 13.65 11.74
N ASP A 205 14.22 14.11 12.92
CA ASP A 205 15.10 14.43 14.06
C ASP A 205 14.57 13.81 15.37
N ALA A 206 15.24 14.07 16.47
CA ALA A 206 14.86 13.53 17.79
C ALA A 206 13.45 13.93 18.26
N GLY A 207 12.78 14.84 17.57
CA GLY A 207 11.41 15.29 17.84
C GLY A 207 10.36 14.67 16.90
N GLY A 208 10.78 13.94 15.88
CA GLY A 208 9.90 13.37 14.85
C GLY A 208 10.13 13.98 13.47
N LEU A 209 9.06 14.19 12.71
CA LEU A 209 9.14 14.77 11.36
C LEU A 209 9.71 16.19 11.40
N LEU A 210 10.79 16.41 10.64
CA LEU A 210 11.44 17.72 10.52
C LEU A 210 10.66 18.59 9.51
N GLU A 211 10.19 19.78 9.99
CA GLU A 211 9.49 20.76 9.19
C GLU A 211 8.30 20.21 8.39
N PRO A 212 7.36 19.48 9.02
CA PRO A 212 6.24 18.92 8.28
C PRO A 212 5.34 20.00 7.69
N THR A 213 5.13 19.93 6.39
CA THR A 213 4.20 20.81 5.66
C THR A 213 3.01 19.99 5.19
N TYR A 214 1.83 20.37 5.61
CA TYR A 214 0.56 19.75 5.22
C TYR A 214 0.03 20.47 3.98
N LEU A 215 -0.02 19.77 2.85
CA LEU A 215 -0.47 20.35 1.60
C LEU A 215 -1.98 20.27 1.52
N GLU A 216 -2.64 21.43 1.70
CA GLU A 216 -4.07 21.54 1.55
C GLU A 216 -4.46 21.37 0.08
N ASN A 217 -5.28 20.38 -0.19
CA ASN A 217 -5.91 20.25 -1.51
C ASN A 217 -7.41 20.48 -1.37
N ARG A 218 -7.89 21.60 -1.92
CA ARG A 218 -9.32 21.96 -1.93
C ARG A 218 -10.19 21.01 -2.74
N HIS A 219 -9.59 20.12 -3.51
CA HIS A 219 -10.25 19.20 -4.41
C HIS A 219 -10.61 17.85 -3.76
N PHE A 220 -9.99 17.47 -2.63
CA PHE A 220 -10.37 16.30 -1.84
C PHE A 220 -11.63 16.50 -0.97
N ARG A 221 -12.50 17.44 -1.35
CA ARG A 221 -13.74 17.71 -0.65
C ARG A 221 -14.86 16.85 -1.21
N THR A 222 -15.10 15.70 -0.64
CA THR A 222 -16.34 14.97 -0.87
C THR A 222 -16.76 14.22 0.39
N ASN A 223 -18.06 14.01 0.56
CA ASN A 223 -18.67 13.28 1.67
C ASN A 223 -18.26 11.80 1.62
N GLY A 224 -17.07 11.45 2.10
CA GLY A 224 -16.59 10.07 2.08
C GLY A 224 -15.13 9.93 2.53
N THR A 225 -14.58 8.74 2.35
CA THR A 225 -13.16 8.49 2.52
C THR A 225 -12.41 8.99 1.28
N ASP A 226 -11.67 10.07 1.45
CA ASP A 226 -10.76 10.59 0.44
C ASP A 226 -9.30 10.28 0.82
N GLY A 227 -8.38 10.49 -0.11
CA GLY A 227 -6.94 10.34 0.14
C GLY A 227 -6.20 9.67 -1.00
N LEU A 228 -4.98 9.28 -0.73
CA LEU A 228 -4.09 8.69 -1.73
C LEU A 228 -3.89 7.19 -1.48
N TRP A 229 -3.91 6.40 -2.56
CA TRP A 229 -3.46 5.01 -2.56
C TRP A 229 -1.94 4.92 -2.60
N SER A 230 -1.34 5.69 -3.49
CA SER A 230 0.07 5.66 -3.80
C SER A 230 0.60 7.06 -4.04
N ILE A 231 1.88 7.27 -3.74
CA ILE A 231 2.60 8.50 -4.02
C ILE A 231 4.04 8.17 -4.40
N ALA A 232 4.59 8.88 -5.38
CA ALA A 232 5.97 8.74 -5.80
C ALA A 232 6.59 10.10 -6.07
N MET A 233 7.78 10.34 -5.53
CA MET A 233 8.60 11.47 -5.93
C MET A 233 9.26 11.15 -7.28
N THR A 234 9.10 12.04 -8.23
CA THR A 234 9.70 11.96 -9.58
C THR A 234 10.92 12.86 -9.72
N GLY A 235 11.17 13.65 -8.69
CA GLY A 235 12.32 14.55 -8.56
C GLY A 235 12.30 15.21 -7.18
N PRO A 236 13.32 16.03 -6.83
CA PRO A 236 13.44 16.63 -5.51
C PRO A 236 12.30 17.60 -5.15
N ASN A 237 11.61 18.11 -6.16
CA ASN A 237 10.57 19.13 -6.03
C ASN A 237 9.25 18.72 -6.70
N GLU A 238 9.07 17.45 -7.01
CA GLU A 238 7.87 16.97 -7.67
C GLU A 238 7.47 15.57 -7.18
N ALA A 239 6.19 15.37 -6.98
CA ALA A 239 5.61 14.07 -6.67
C ALA A 239 4.26 13.91 -7.36
N TRP A 240 3.92 12.65 -7.66
CA TRP A 240 2.64 12.26 -8.22
C TRP A 240 1.94 11.26 -7.33
N GLY A 241 0.61 11.36 -7.24
CA GLY A 241 -0.19 10.46 -6.42
C GLY A 241 -1.46 10.02 -7.12
N THR A 242 -1.94 8.82 -6.77
CA THR A 242 -3.24 8.29 -7.19
C THR A 242 -4.20 8.31 -6.01
N SER A 243 -5.43 8.82 -6.21
CA SER A 243 -6.42 8.92 -5.16
C SER A 243 -7.32 7.70 -5.06
N PHE A 244 -7.96 7.55 -3.89
CA PHE A 244 -9.14 6.69 -3.76
C PHE A 244 -10.27 7.21 -4.65
N PRO A 245 -11.14 6.31 -5.17
CA PRO A 245 -12.34 6.75 -5.88
C PRO A 245 -13.27 7.47 -4.91
N THR A 246 -13.76 8.62 -5.30
CA THR A 246 -14.77 9.33 -4.51
C THR A 246 -16.15 8.76 -4.78
N THR A 247 -17.00 8.68 -3.77
CA THR A 247 -18.37 8.13 -3.88
C THR A 247 -19.28 8.93 -4.83
N ASN A 248 -18.88 10.14 -5.23
CA ASN A 248 -19.69 11.06 -6.04
C ASN A 248 -18.92 11.76 -7.18
N GLY A 249 -17.73 11.23 -7.56
CA GLY A 249 -16.89 11.83 -8.61
C GLY A 249 -16.53 10.84 -9.71
N PRO A 250 -16.03 11.32 -10.85
CA PRO A 250 -15.50 10.46 -11.90
C PRO A 250 -14.21 9.79 -11.38
N GLY A 251 -14.16 8.47 -11.41
CA GLY A 251 -12.99 7.60 -11.28
C GLY A 251 -11.85 8.01 -10.31
N ALA A 252 -10.74 7.30 -10.42
CA ALA A 252 -9.54 7.65 -9.67
C ALA A 252 -8.91 8.94 -10.21
N ARG A 253 -8.61 9.87 -9.30
CA ARG A 253 -7.91 11.11 -9.63
C ARG A 253 -6.40 10.93 -9.55
N VAL A 254 -5.69 11.70 -10.31
CA VAL A 254 -4.24 11.81 -10.25
C VAL A 254 -3.89 13.21 -9.78
N VAL A 255 -3.02 13.30 -8.79
CA VAL A 255 -2.54 14.58 -8.27
C VAL A 255 -1.06 14.73 -8.56
N ARG A 256 -0.64 15.93 -8.86
CA ARG A 256 0.74 16.37 -8.93
C ARG A 256 0.98 17.40 -7.84
N ALA A 257 1.92 17.13 -6.95
CA ALA A 257 2.44 18.11 -6.02
C ALA A 257 3.81 18.57 -6.53
N HIS A 258 4.00 19.86 -6.69
CA HIS A 258 5.29 20.42 -7.13
C HIS A 258 5.62 21.73 -6.41
N LEU A 259 6.91 22.00 -6.27
CA LEU A 259 7.39 23.24 -5.68
C LEU A 259 7.45 24.33 -6.75
N ALA A 260 6.47 25.23 -6.73
CA ALA A 260 6.38 26.33 -7.68
C ALA A 260 7.42 27.41 -7.38
N SER A 261 7.99 27.99 -8.45
CA SER A 261 8.87 29.15 -8.33
C SER A 261 8.06 30.43 -7.99
N PRO A 262 8.68 31.43 -7.32
CA PRO A 262 8.05 32.73 -7.12
C PRO A 262 7.65 33.33 -8.48
N GLY A 263 6.36 33.60 -8.66
CA GLY A 263 5.81 34.17 -9.91
C GLY A 263 4.86 33.25 -10.68
N ASP A 264 4.82 31.94 -10.40
CA ASP A 264 3.87 31.00 -11.01
C ASP A 264 2.50 31.06 -10.30
N GLY A 265 1.87 32.25 -10.28
CA GLY A 265 0.52 32.45 -9.72
C GLY A 265 0.46 32.80 -8.22
N GLY A 266 1.61 32.97 -7.55
CA GLY A 266 1.72 33.42 -6.16
C GLY A 266 2.08 34.91 -6.03
N GLU A 267 2.05 35.43 -4.79
CA GLU A 267 2.55 36.78 -4.48
C GLU A 267 4.04 36.86 -4.88
N PRO A 268 4.48 37.94 -5.56
CA PRO A 268 5.85 38.05 -6.10
C PRO A 268 6.97 37.95 -5.05
N ASP A 269 6.66 38.24 -3.79
CA ASP A 269 7.60 38.23 -2.66
C ASP A 269 7.48 36.97 -1.79
N ALA A 270 6.58 36.02 -2.13
CA ALA A 270 6.49 34.75 -1.45
C ALA A 270 7.65 33.81 -1.89
N GLY A 271 8.25 33.10 -0.94
CA GLY A 271 9.20 32.04 -1.25
C GLY A 271 8.55 30.90 -2.04
N PRO A 272 9.36 29.91 -2.50
CA PRO A 272 8.85 28.72 -3.15
C PRO A 272 7.77 28.04 -2.30
N SER A 273 6.64 27.67 -2.90
CA SER A 273 5.56 27.00 -2.20
C SER A 273 5.08 25.77 -2.97
N TRP A 274 4.65 24.74 -2.24
CA TRP A 274 4.06 23.57 -2.85
C TRP A 274 2.70 23.90 -3.44
N GLN A 275 2.50 23.50 -4.68
CA GLN A 275 1.22 23.55 -5.38
C GLN A 275 0.75 22.12 -5.62
N VAL A 276 -0.57 21.92 -5.55
CA VAL A 276 -1.19 20.63 -5.84
C VAL A 276 -2.18 20.83 -6.97
N GLU A 277 -1.99 20.07 -8.04
CA GLU A 277 -2.81 20.10 -9.26
C GLU A 277 -3.47 18.73 -9.47
N GLU A 278 -4.67 18.72 -10.05
CA GLU A 278 -5.35 17.49 -10.44
C GLU A 278 -5.23 17.26 -11.93
N TYR A 279 -5.09 15.98 -12.30
CA TYR A 279 -4.99 15.54 -13.68
C TYR A 279 -6.05 14.47 -13.98
N ASP A 280 -6.63 14.53 -15.18
CA ASP A 280 -7.54 13.52 -15.69
C ASP A 280 -6.74 12.28 -16.14
N SER A 281 -6.90 11.19 -15.43
CA SER A 281 -6.28 9.89 -15.74
C SER A 281 -6.84 9.24 -17.00
N ARG A 282 -7.93 9.76 -17.53
CA ARG A 282 -8.68 9.19 -18.66
C ARG A 282 -9.17 7.75 -18.40
N THR A 283 -9.50 7.45 -17.17
CA THR A 283 -10.13 6.19 -16.78
C THR A 283 -11.07 6.40 -15.60
N GLU A 284 -12.18 5.68 -15.59
CA GLU A 284 -13.10 5.60 -14.46
C GLU A 284 -12.68 4.47 -13.48
N ARG A 285 -11.65 3.69 -13.83
CA ARG A 285 -11.14 2.58 -13.03
C ARG A 285 -10.21 3.09 -11.94
N ASN A 286 -10.10 2.30 -10.86
CA ASN A 286 -9.19 2.58 -9.77
C ASN A 286 -7.73 2.52 -10.22
N LEU A 287 -6.92 3.45 -9.73
CA LEU A 287 -5.47 3.48 -9.93
C LEU A 287 -4.79 3.19 -8.59
N TYR A 288 -4.05 2.10 -8.52
CA TYR A 288 -3.47 1.60 -7.28
C TYR A 288 -1.99 1.96 -7.09
N GLY A 289 -1.27 2.15 -8.18
CA GLY A 289 0.17 2.42 -8.14
C GLY A 289 0.58 3.60 -9.03
N VAL A 290 1.56 4.36 -8.57
CA VAL A 290 2.27 5.39 -9.33
C VAL A 290 3.76 5.24 -9.13
N TRP A 291 4.50 5.37 -10.19
CA TRP A 291 5.95 5.50 -10.21
C TRP A 291 6.36 6.45 -11.34
N GLY A 292 7.49 7.13 -11.19
CA GLY A 292 8.02 7.95 -12.26
C GLY A 292 9.38 8.54 -11.93
N ASP A 293 9.97 9.10 -12.97
CA ASP A 293 11.18 9.90 -12.96
C ASP A 293 10.95 11.22 -13.74
N GLU A 294 12.02 11.95 -14.03
CA GLU A 294 11.93 13.19 -14.81
C GLU A 294 11.49 12.97 -16.27
N GLN A 295 11.49 11.72 -16.76
CA GLN A 295 11.19 11.38 -18.15
C GLN A 295 9.77 10.83 -18.34
N ALA A 296 9.23 10.13 -17.35
CA ALA A 296 7.90 9.56 -17.43
C ALA A 296 7.26 9.31 -16.06
N VAL A 297 5.95 9.49 -15.99
CA VAL A 297 5.10 9.06 -14.88
C VAL A 297 4.19 7.94 -15.38
N TRP A 298 4.18 6.85 -14.65
CA TRP A 298 3.40 5.66 -14.93
C TRP A 298 2.36 5.43 -13.85
N LEU A 299 1.16 5.04 -14.25
CA LEU A 299 0.05 4.68 -13.40
C LEU A 299 -0.44 3.29 -13.75
N VAL A 300 -0.75 2.50 -12.73
CA VAL A 300 -1.33 1.16 -12.90
C VAL A 300 -2.56 0.97 -12.03
N GLY A 301 -3.48 0.09 -12.45
CA GLY A 301 -4.71 -0.09 -11.70
C GLY A 301 -5.61 -1.23 -12.13
N GLU A 302 -6.88 -1.07 -11.81
CA GLU A 302 -7.97 -2.03 -12.00
C GLU A 302 -8.10 -2.49 -13.44
N GLY A 303 -8.27 -3.81 -13.63
CA GLY A 303 -8.48 -4.42 -14.94
C GLY A 303 -7.30 -4.25 -15.88
N GLY A 304 -6.07 -4.19 -15.36
CA GLY A 304 -4.86 -4.08 -16.13
C GLY A 304 -4.63 -2.69 -16.74
N VAL A 305 -5.27 -1.65 -16.21
CA VAL A 305 -5.06 -0.27 -16.69
C VAL A 305 -3.62 0.14 -16.52
N ILE A 306 -3.02 0.65 -17.60
CA ILE A 306 -1.70 1.30 -17.59
C ILE A 306 -1.84 2.67 -18.27
N ARG A 307 -1.29 3.70 -17.65
CA ARG A 307 -1.25 5.07 -18.14
C ARG A 307 0.17 5.62 -18.06
N ARG A 308 0.51 6.50 -18.99
CA ARG A 308 1.82 7.16 -19.06
C ARG A 308 1.67 8.65 -19.30
N MET A 309 2.45 9.44 -18.58
CA MET A 309 2.65 10.87 -18.83
C MET A 309 4.13 11.09 -19.13
N THR A 310 4.42 11.90 -20.13
CA THR A 310 5.78 12.35 -20.44
C THR A 310 5.85 13.87 -20.35
N PRO A 311 7.04 14.49 -20.25
CA PRO A 311 7.16 15.95 -20.26
C PRO A 311 6.52 16.60 -21.49
N ALA A 312 6.48 15.91 -22.63
CA ALA A 312 5.82 16.40 -23.85
C ALA A 312 4.30 16.49 -23.70
N ASN A 313 3.69 15.62 -22.91
CA ASN A 313 2.24 15.58 -22.69
C ASN A 313 1.81 16.40 -21.47
N LEU A 314 2.72 16.75 -20.58
CA LEU A 314 2.45 17.46 -19.34
C LEU A 314 1.69 18.79 -19.56
N PRO A 315 2.04 19.64 -20.57
CA PRO A 315 1.30 20.88 -20.81
C PRO A 315 -0.16 20.67 -21.23
N SER A 316 -0.49 19.51 -21.79
CA SER A 316 -1.87 19.15 -22.17
C SER A 316 -2.65 18.49 -21.04
N GLY A 317 -1.96 18.04 -19.98
CA GLY A 317 -2.56 17.30 -18.87
C GLY A 317 -3.08 15.91 -19.25
N VAL A 318 -2.63 15.33 -20.37
CA VAL A 318 -3.22 14.12 -20.96
C VAL A 318 -2.32 12.92 -20.74
N PHE A 319 -2.81 11.95 -19.97
CA PHE A 319 -2.21 10.63 -19.86
C PHE A 319 -2.48 9.78 -21.11
N GLU A 320 -1.45 9.14 -21.63
CA GLU A 320 -1.54 8.17 -22.71
C GLU A 320 -2.07 6.82 -22.19
N ASN A 321 -2.92 6.17 -22.99
CA ASN A 321 -3.31 4.79 -22.74
C ASN A 321 -2.25 3.86 -23.29
N VAL A 322 -1.61 3.08 -22.42
CA VAL A 322 -0.60 2.09 -22.84
C VAL A 322 -1.24 0.70 -22.81
N PRO A 323 -1.15 -0.08 -23.91
CA PRO A 323 -1.71 -1.42 -23.95
C PRO A 323 -1.11 -2.34 -22.86
N SER A 324 -1.99 -3.03 -22.13
CA SER A 324 -1.61 -4.04 -21.15
C SER A 324 -1.82 -5.44 -21.73
N PRO A 325 -0.91 -6.41 -21.47
CA PRO A 325 -1.10 -7.79 -21.88
C PRO A 325 -2.05 -8.59 -20.96
N VAL A 326 -2.58 -7.96 -19.89
CA VAL A 326 -3.41 -8.62 -18.87
C VAL A 326 -4.66 -7.79 -18.56
N ILE A 327 -5.64 -8.46 -17.94
CA ILE A 327 -6.85 -7.84 -17.37
C ILE A 327 -6.89 -7.95 -15.84
N ALA A 328 -5.88 -8.57 -15.23
CA ALA A 328 -5.74 -8.62 -13.77
C ALA A 328 -5.45 -7.22 -13.22
N ASP A 329 -5.91 -6.94 -12.01
CA ASP A 329 -5.60 -5.68 -11.32
C ASP A 329 -4.11 -5.55 -11.09
N LEU A 330 -3.52 -4.42 -11.47
CA LEU A 330 -2.13 -4.09 -11.22
C LEU A 330 -2.04 -3.20 -9.97
N ARG A 331 -1.29 -3.63 -8.95
CA ARG A 331 -1.29 -3.02 -7.62
C ARG A 331 -0.03 -2.26 -7.27
N GLY A 332 1.11 -2.71 -7.76
CA GLY A 332 2.42 -2.10 -7.52
C GLY A 332 3.14 -1.82 -8.83
N ILE A 333 3.97 -0.78 -8.82
CA ILE A 333 4.81 -0.38 -9.95
C ILE A 333 6.11 0.23 -9.44
N PHE A 334 7.21 -0.08 -10.11
CA PHE A 334 8.54 0.46 -9.84
C PHE A 334 9.38 0.43 -11.12
N GLY A 335 10.33 1.34 -11.29
CA GLY A 335 11.20 1.36 -12.46
C GLY A 335 12.63 1.80 -12.13
N PHE A 336 13.53 1.44 -13.03
CA PHE A 336 14.93 1.87 -13.02
C PHE A 336 15.18 3.03 -13.98
N GLY A 337 14.18 3.38 -14.75
CA GLY A 337 14.11 4.45 -15.72
C GLY A 337 12.87 4.32 -16.59
N ALA A 338 12.61 5.31 -17.45
CA ALA A 338 11.42 5.35 -18.29
C ALA A 338 11.26 4.14 -19.25
N ASP A 339 12.35 3.43 -19.51
CA ASP A 339 12.40 2.29 -20.42
C ASP A 339 12.59 0.92 -19.71
N ASP A 340 12.59 0.91 -18.36
CA ASP A 340 12.71 -0.30 -17.56
C ASP A 340 11.80 -0.20 -16.34
N VAL A 341 10.57 -0.69 -16.49
CA VAL A 341 9.52 -0.54 -15.48
C VAL A 341 8.85 -1.89 -15.21
N TRP A 342 8.58 -2.17 -13.95
CA TRP A 342 7.96 -3.40 -13.45
C TRP A 342 6.59 -3.08 -12.86
N ALA A 343 5.60 -3.92 -13.14
CA ALA A 343 4.28 -3.83 -12.53
C ALA A 343 3.82 -5.20 -12.03
N VAL A 344 3.19 -5.22 -10.86
CA VAL A 344 2.73 -6.47 -10.23
C VAL A 344 1.27 -6.36 -9.80
N GLY A 345 0.60 -7.51 -9.67
CA GLY A 345 -0.82 -7.46 -9.35
C GLY A 345 -1.47 -8.81 -9.00
N ASP A 346 -2.77 -8.86 -9.19
CA ASP A 346 -3.58 -10.03 -8.90
C ASP A 346 -3.17 -11.22 -9.81
N ASP A 347 -3.55 -12.43 -9.40
CA ASP A 347 -3.27 -13.67 -10.12
C ASP A 347 -1.77 -13.92 -10.37
N ALA A 348 -0.92 -13.56 -9.40
CA ALA A 348 0.54 -13.63 -9.48
C ALA A 348 1.10 -12.95 -10.75
N THR A 349 0.45 -11.88 -11.18
CA THR A 349 0.84 -11.13 -12.37
C THR A 349 2.12 -10.34 -12.12
N VAL A 350 3.11 -10.54 -12.98
CA VAL A 350 4.33 -9.73 -13.06
C VAL A 350 4.53 -9.28 -14.50
N LEU A 351 4.61 -7.99 -14.71
CA LEU A 351 4.84 -7.36 -16.00
C LEU A 351 6.17 -6.61 -16.00
N HIS A 352 6.82 -6.59 -17.14
CA HIS A 352 8.02 -5.81 -17.39
C HIS A 352 7.87 -4.98 -18.69
N TRP A 353 8.25 -3.72 -18.63
CA TRP A 353 8.35 -2.78 -19.75
C TRP A 353 9.80 -2.65 -20.21
N ASP A 354 10.07 -2.95 -21.46
CA ASP A 354 11.40 -2.95 -22.08
C ASP A 354 11.71 -1.68 -22.87
N GLY A 355 10.96 -0.60 -22.63
CA GLY A 355 11.02 0.63 -23.42
C GLY A 355 10.09 0.65 -24.63
N LYS A 356 9.43 -0.47 -24.98
CA LYS A 356 8.59 -0.60 -26.18
C LYS A 356 7.26 -1.28 -25.90
N VAL A 357 7.27 -2.36 -25.12
CA VAL A 357 6.11 -3.20 -24.88
C VAL A 357 6.11 -3.75 -23.47
N TRP A 358 4.92 -3.86 -22.86
CA TRP A 358 4.72 -4.60 -21.64
C TRP A 358 4.64 -6.09 -21.93
N SER A 359 5.47 -6.89 -21.29
CA SER A 359 5.47 -8.34 -21.38
C SER A 359 5.18 -8.96 -20.02
N ARG A 360 4.35 -10.03 -20.00
CA ARG A 360 4.11 -10.81 -18.79
C ARG A 360 5.23 -11.81 -18.60
N LEU A 361 5.84 -11.83 -17.41
CA LEU A 361 6.81 -12.85 -17.02
C LEU A 361 6.07 -14.11 -16.55
N ALA A 362 6.68 -15.28 -16.80
CA ALA A 362 6.23 -16.53 -16.20
C ALA A 362 6.39 -16.43 -14.66
N SER A 363 5.37 -16.85 -13.95
CA SER A 363 5.37 -16.87 -12.48
C SER A 363 5.53 -18.32 -11.98
N PRO A 364 6.19 -18.56 -10.82
CA PRO A 364 6.20 -19.88 -10.20
C PRO A 364 4.81 -20.41 -9.82
N PHE A 365 3.79 -19.53 -9.86
CA PHE A 365 2.39 -19.87 -9.60
C PHE A 365 1.53 -20.07 -10.85
N ASP A 366 2.09 -20.10 -12.06
CA ASP A 366 1.27 -20.15 -13.28
C ASP A 366 0.41 -21.42 -13.37
N SER A 367 0.86 -22.52 -12.79
CA SER A 367 0.11 -23.79 -12.69
C SER A 367 -0.71 -23.94 -11.40
N ALA A 368 -0.57 -23.01 -10.43
CA ALA A 368 -1.28 -23.11 -9.17
C ALA A 368 -2.77 -22.77 -9.32
N ALA A 369 -3.62 -23.48 -8.58
CA ALA A 369 -5.06 -23.20 -8.52
C ALA A 369 -5.32 -21.88 -7.82
N ASP A 370 -4.59 -21.62 -6.73
CA ASP A 370 -4.68 -20.37 -5.95
C ASP A 370 -3.41 -19.53 -6.20
N LYS A 371 -3.58 -18.42 -6.88
CA LYS A 371 -2.49 -17.49 -7.20
C LYS A 371 -2.47 -16.34 -6.21
N PRO A 372 -1.30 -16.01 -5.62
CA PRO A 372 -1.22 -14.89 -4.69
C PRO A 372 -1.48 -13.55 -5.41
N ARG A 373 -2.03 -12.60 -4.65
CA ARG A 373 -1.97 -11.19 -5.04
C ARG A 373 -0.60 -10.65 -4.71
N LEU A 374 -0.03 -9.90 -5.63
CA LEU A 374 1.24 -9.19 -5.47
C LEU A 374 0.93 -7.70 -5.28
N PHE A 375 1.48 -7.09 -4.23
CA PHE A 375 1.12 -5.73 -3.82
C PHE A 375 2.19 -4.70 -4.10
N SER A 376 3.45 -5.10 -4.01
CA SER A 376 4.58 -4.19 -4.07
C SER A 376 5.72 -4.79 -4.86
N VAL A 377 6.44 -3.94 -5.58
CA VAL A 377 7.67 -4.28 -6.30
C VAL A 377 8.70 -3.19 -6.07
N TRP A 378 9.94 -3.58 -5.86
CA TRP A 378 11.11 -2.74 -5.71
C TRP A 378 12.35 -3.49 -6.19
N GLY A 379 13.38 -2.78 -6.65
CA GLY A 379 14.65 -3.41 -7.00
C GLY A 379 15.85 -2.52 -6.76
N SER A 380 17.00 -3.13 -6.49
CA SER A 380 18.29 -2.42 -6.38
C SER A 380 18.97 -2.25 -7.73
N ALA A 381 18.62 -3.11 -8.69
CA ALA A 381 19.14 -3.12 -10.06
C ALA A 381 18.15 -3.85 -11.00
N PRO A 382 18.23 -3.67 -12.33
CA PRO A 382 17.38 -4.36 -13.30
C PRO A 382 17.36 -5.90 -13.20
N ASN A 383 18.38 -6.48 -12.60
CA ASN A 383 18.50 -7.93 -12.37
C ASN A 383 18.38 -8.31 -10.88
N ASP A 384 17.89 -7.42 -10.05
CA ASP A 384 17.67 -7.66 -8.62
C ASP A 384 16.37 -6.98 -8.20
N VAL A 385 15.23 -7.71 -8.37
CA VAL A 385 13.90 -7.20 -8.16
C VAL A 385 13.15 -8.05 -7.15
N TRP A 386 12.58 -7.40 -6.14
CA TRP A 386 11.86 -7.98 -5.03
C TRP A 386 10.36 -7.65 -5.10
N ILE A 387 9.51 -8.65 -4.84
CA ILE A 387 8.06 -8.52 -4.98
C ILE A 387 7.40 -9.09 -3.73
N GLY A 388 6.57 -8.29 -3.08
CA GLY A 388 5.78 -8.69 -1.92
C GLY A 388 4.33 -9.01 -2.27
N GLY A 389 3.78 -10.06 -1.65
CA GLY A 389 2.41 -10.50 -1.90
C GLY A 389 1.76 -11.24 -0.73
N ASN A 390 0.63 -11.93 -1.02
CA ASN A 390 -0.07 -12.76 -0.04
C ASN A 390 0.80 -13.96 0.34
N GLY A 391 1.35 -13.97 1.56
CA GLY A 391 2.14 -15.06 2.09
C GLY A 391 3.45 -15.33 1.38
N VAL A 392 3.94 -14.41 0.54
CA VAL A 392 5.07 -14.66 -0.34
C VAL A 392 5.93 -13.43 -0.55
N ILE A 393 7.23 -13.66 -0.71
CA ILE A 393 8.16 -12.76 -1.37
C ILE A 393 8.74 -13.49 -2.58
N LEU A 394 8.75 -12.82 -3.74
CA LEU A 394 9.43 -13.29 -4.93
C LEU A 394 10.69 -12.47 -5.15
N HIS A 395 11.71 -13.11 -5.71
CA HIS A 395 12.95 -12.45 -6.11
C HIS A 395 13.28 -12.81 -7.56
N PHE A 396 13.68 -11.81 -8.31
CA PHE A 396 14.18 -11.95 -9.66
C PHE A 396 15.67 -11.65 -9.67
N GLU A 397 16.47 -12.68 -9.96
CA GLU A 397 17.92 -12.61 -10.13
C GLU A 397 18.29 -12.94 -11.58
N GLY A 398 17.86 -12.15 -12.52
CA GLY A 398 18.06 -12.50 -13.90
C GLY A 398 18.33 -11.32 -14.81
N LYS A 399 18.43 -11.60 -16.10
CA LYS A 399 18.30 -10.56 -17.11
C LYS A 399 16.82 -10.41 -17.39
N ALA A 400 16.31 -9.18 -17.28
CA ALA A 400 15.01 -8.85 -17.81
C ALA A 400 14.93 -9.25 -19.30
N PRO A 401 13.82 -9.81 -19.75
CA PRO A 401 13.67 -10.29 -21.13
C PRO A 401 13.82 -9.19 -22.17
#